data_9eca135dcf7aeb0e14092dabad9852eb
#
_entry.id   9eca135dcf7aeb0e14092dabad9852eb
#
_cell.length_a   1.000
_cell.length_b   1.000
_cell.length_c   1.000
_cell.angle_alpha   90.00
_cell.angle_beta   90.00
_cell.angle_gamma   90.00
#
_symmetry.space_group_name_H-M   'P 1'
#
loop_
_entity.id
_entity.type
_entity.pdbx_description
1 polymer ?
#
loop_
_entity_poly.entity_id
_entity_poly.type
_entity_poly.pdbx_seq_one_letter_code
_entity_poly.pdbx_strand_id
1 'polypeptide(L)'
;MAKNTEISLRNKVIYSIYVRNHTNDGTFNAVADDLDRIKSLGTDIIWFMPIHPIGVKNKKGSLGCPYANKDYRTTNPEYGTMDDFKSLVEKIHAKGMKCIIDVVYNHTSPDSNLSVEHPEFFYRKSDGNFGNKVGDWSDIIDLDYSNKELWQYQIDSLVMWAKIVDGFRCDVASFVPVEFWKQAREAVSKVNPDCIWLAESVHSSFNVFSRKSGIYTASDYELFDAFDMEYDYDIREVFDKYLKGETSLSHYLDMFNYQEAIYPENYDKMRCLENHDQPRICHYVKEKSDLENYTAFLYFLKGSTLILSLIHISEPT
;
A
#
# COMPACT_ATOMS: atom_id res chain seq x y z
N MET A 1 -3.19 -13.15 9.97
CA MET A 1 -2.89 -12.64 11.34
C MET A 1 -1.41 -12.86 11.63
N ALA A 2 -0.71 -11.85 12.11
CA ALA A 2 0.75 -11.88 12.31
C ALA A 2 1.26 -13.09 13.11
N LYS A 3 0.53 -13.55 14.11
CA LYS A 3 0.88 -14.77 14.86
C LYS A 3 0.91 -16.06 14.03
N ASN A 4 0.30 -16.04 12.84
CA ASN A 4 0.27 -17.16 11.89
C ASN A 4 1.02 -16.81 10.60
N THR A 5 1.60 -15.60 10.51
CA THR A 5 2.36 -15.14 9.35
C THR A 5 3.61 -16.00 9.18
N GLU A 6 3.90 -16.37 7.95
CA GLU A 6 5.10 -17.11 7.61
C GLU A 6 6.35 -16.24 7.81
N ILE A 7 7.29 -16.70 8.64
CA ILE A 7 8.52 -15.96 8.96
C ILE A 7 9.37 -15.66 7.72
N SER A 8 9.26 -16.47 6.68
CA SER A 8 9.99 -16.26 5.42
C SER A 8 9.63 -14.95 4.70
N LEU A 9 8.47 -14.32 5.03
CA LEU A 9 8.11 -12.99 4.50
C LEU A 9 9.09 -11.91 4.92
N ARG A 10 9.71 -12.01 6.11
CA ARG A 10 10.69 -11.05 6.64
C ARG A 10 11.93 -10.85 5.78
N ASN A 11 12.23 -11.79 4.89
CA ASN A 11 13.40 -11.72 4.03
C ASN A 11 13.03 -11.42 2.58
N LYS A 12 11.79 -11.05 2.31
CA LYS A 12 11.32 -10.78 0.95
C LYS A 12 11.64 -9.37 0.51
N VAL A 13 12.01 -9.26 -0.76
CA VAL A 13 12.22 -7.99 -1.44
C VAL A 13 10.98 -7.67 -2.26
N ILE A 14 10.36 -6.55 -1.95
CA ILE A 14 9.17 -6.04 -2.63
C ILE A 14 9.61 -4.93 -3.60
N TYR A 15 9.21 -5.02 -4.85
CA TYR A 15 9.46 -4.01 -5.87
C TYR A 15 8.14 -3.31 -6.22
N SER A 16 8.03 -2.03 -5.87
CA SER A 16 6.81 -1.23 -6.10
C SER A 16 6.81 -0.63 -7.49
N ILE A 17 5.71 -0.78 -8.23
CA ILE A 17 5.54 -0.28 -9.60
C ILE A 17 4.29 0.60 -9.71
N TYR A 18 4.48 1.81 -10.21
CA TYR A 18 3.41 2.59 -10.81
C TYR A 18 3.46 2.39 -12.33
N VAL A 19 2.47 1.71 -12.88
CA VAL A 19 2.49 1.24 -14.28
C VAL A 19 2.73 2.38 -15.27
N ARG A 20 1.99 3.49 -15.12
CA ARG A 20 2.11 4.68 -15.99
C ARG A 20 3.55 5.20 -16.11
N ASN A 21 4.32 5.15 -15.03
CA ASN A 21 5.63 5.78 -14.94
C ASN A 21 6.79 4.78 -14.99
N HIS A 22 6.51 3.48 -15.11
CA HIS A 22 7.54 2.45 -15.08
C HIS A 22 8.35 2.38 -16.38
N THR A 23 7.66 2.56 -17.50
CA THR A 23 8.25 2.59 -18.85
C THR A 23 7.69 3.78 -19.63
N ASN A 24 8.28 4.08 -20.79
CA ASN A 24 7.76 5.13 -21.69
C ASN A 24 6.35 4.81 -22.19
N ASP A 25 6.01 3.53 -22.35
CA ASP A 25 4.69 3.11 -22.84
C ASP A 25 3.64 3.06 -21.74
N GLY A 26 4.05 2.95 -20.48
CA GLY A 26 3.16 2.97 -19.32
C GLY A 26 2.09 1.86 -19.29
N THR A 27 2.40 0.67 -19.83
CA THR A 27 1.45 -0.43 -20.00
C THR A 27 1.87 -1.70 -19.27
N PHE A 28 0.92 -2.62 -19.02
CA PHE A 28 1.19 -3.95 -18.46
C PHE A 28 2.16 -4.76 -19.32
N ASN A 29 2.03 -4.67 -20.65
CA ASN A 29 2.91 -5.37 -21.56
C ASN A 29 4.35 -4.86 -21.48
N ALA A 30 4.54 -3.54 -21.37
CA ALA A 30 5.87 -2.95 -21.22
C ALA A 30 6.52 -3.30 -19.87
N VAL A 31 5.72 -3.44 -18.79
CA VAL A 31 6.21 -3.97 -17.51
C VAL A 31 6.67 -5.43 -17.66
N ALA A 32 5.92 -6.24 -18.43
CA ALA A 32 6.28 -7.64 -18.67
C ALA A 32 7.64 -7.80 -19.36
N ASP A 33 8.03 -6.88 -20.22
CA ASP A 33 9.33 -6.90 -20.91
C ASP A 33 10.51 -6.57 -19.98
N ASP A 34 10.26 -5.94 -18.82
CA ASP A 34 11.28 -5.56 -17.83
C ASP A 34 11.44 -6.56 -16.67
N LEU A 35 10.67 -7.64 -16.63
CA LEU A 35 10.66 -8.59 -15.52
C LEU A 35 12.02 -9.26 -15.25
N ASP A 36 12.86 -9.45 -16.27
CA ASP A 36 14.20 -10.04 -16.08
C ASP A 36 15.11 -9.11 -15.30
N ARG A 37 15.09 -7.81 -15.60
CA ARG A 37 15.84 -6.83 -14.83
C ARG A 37 15.32 -6.75 -13.39
N ILE A 38 14.00 -6.67 -13.19
CA ILE A 38 13.38 -6.65 -11.86
C ILE A 38 13.80 -7.88 -11.06
N LYS A 39 13.74 -9.07 -11.64
CA LYS A 39 14.17 -10.33 -10.99
C LYS A 39 15.64 -10.30 -10.62
N SER A 40 16.50 -9.74 -11.48
CA SER A 40 17.96 -9.66 -11.24
C SER A 40 18.31 -8.78 -10.03
N LEU A 41 17.41 -7.91 -9.57
CA LEU A 41 17.55 -7.11 -8.34
C LEU A 41 17.29 -7.94 -7.05
N GLY A 42 16.97 -9.22 -7.17
CA GLY A 42 16.61 -10.06 -6.03
C GLY A 42 15.14 -9.95 -5.63
N THR A 43 14.28 -9.40 -6.48
CA THR A 43 12.84 -9.20 -6.19
C THR A 43 12.13 -10.54 -6.00
N ASP A 44 11.34 -10.63 -4.94
CA ASP A 44 10.45 -11.74 -4.63
C ASP A 44 8.98 -11.39 -4.92
N ILE A 45 8.58 -10.16 -4.68
CA ILE A 45 7.19 -9.70 -4.78
C ILE A 45 7.16 -8.42 -5.59
N ILE A 46 6.32 -8.36 -6.61
CA ILE A 46 5.98 -7.11 -7.31
C ILE A 46 4.69 -6.57 -6.71
N TRP A 47 4.74 -5.34 -6.23
CA TRP A 47 3.58 -4.59 -5.79
C TRP A 47 3.22 -3.54 -6.83
N PHE A 48 2.04 -3.68 -7.42
CA PHE A 48 1.47 -2.66 -8.29
C PHE A 48 0.68 -1.63 -7.47
N MET A 49 1.06 -0.35 -7.55
CA MET A 49 0.21 0.77 -7.14
C MET A 49 -1.13 0.68 -7.88
N PRO A 50 -2.19 1.43 -7.48
CA PRO A 50 -3.53 1.18 -8.00
C PRO A 50 -3.60 1.02 -9.51
N ILE A 51 -4.12 -0.12 -9.95
CA ILE A 51 -4.27 -0.51 -11.36
C ILE A 51 -5.65 -0.20 -11.92
N HIS A 52 -6.50 0.40 -11.10
CA HIS A 52 -7.91 0.66 -11.40
C HIS A 52 -8.09 1.97 -12.18
N PRO A 53 -9.24 2.15 -12.88
CA PRO A 53 -9.57 3.42 -13.52
C PRO A 53 -9.57 4.58 -12.52
N ILE A 54 -9.06 5.73 -12.96
CA ILE A 54 -8.96 6.94 -12.15
C ILE A 54 -10.18 7.82 -12.40
N GLY A 55 -10.74 8.41 -11.33
CA GLY A 55 -11.81 9.38 -11.43
C GLY A 55 -11.37 10.70 -12.05
N VAL A 56 -12.31 11.42 -12.63
CA VAL A 56 -12.04 12.70 -13.31
C VAL A 56 -12.63 13.90 -12.58
N LYS A 57 -13.62 13.69 -11.72
CA LYS A 57 -14.24 14.76 -10.95
C LYS A 57 -13.29 15.21 -9.82
N ASN A 58 -12.98 16.50 -9.80
CA ASN A 58 -12.05 17.11 -8.85
C ASN A 58 -10.63 16.55 -8.89
N LYS A 59 -10.22 15.91 -9.99
CA LYS A 59 -8.90 15.28 -10.11
C LYS A 59 -7.77 16.28 -9.85
N LYS A 60 -6.74 15.85 -9.16
CA LYS A 60 -5.50 16.58 -8.99
C LYS A 60 -4.58 16.39 -10.20
N GLY A 61 -3.96 17.46 -10.64
CA GLY A 61 -3.10 17.43 -11.85
C GLY A 61 -3.86 17.12 -13.15
N SER A 62 -3.13 16.94 -14.24
CA SER A 62 -3.71 16.68 -15.56
C SER A 62 -4.26 15.26 -15.70
N LEU A 63 -3.58 14.28 -15.08
CA LEU A 63 -3.86 12.85 -15.24
C LEU A 63 -4.69 12.24 -14.09
N GLY A 64 -4.81 12.95 -12.95
CA GLY A 64 -5.49 12.46 -11.75
C GLY A 64 -4.61 11.57 -10.88
N CYS A 65 -5.04 11.37 -9.63
CA CYS A 65 -4.37 10.54 -8.65
C CYS A 65 -4.81 9.07 -8.78
N PRO A 66 -3.90 8.08 -8.85
CA PRO A 66 -4.26 6.67 -8.95
C PRO A 66 -5.04 6.17 -7.72
N TYR A 67 -4.93 6.86 -6.59
CA TYR A 67 -5.67 6.55 -5.38
C TYR A 67 -7.12 7.10 -5.39
N ALA A 68 -7.51 7.91 -6.38
CA ALA A 68 -8.90 8.31 -6.60
C ALA A 68 -9.62 7.30 -7.52
N ASN A 69 -9.89 6.10 -7.00
CA ASN A 69 -10.46 4.99 -7.76
C ASN A 69 -11.87 5.30 -8.25
N LYS A 70 -12.12 4.97 -9.54
CA LYS A 70 -13.42 5.02 -10.17
C LYS A 70 -14.18 3.69 -10.12
N ASP A 71 -13.46 2.57 -10.21
CA ASP A 71 -14.04 1.23 -10.22
C ASP A 71 -13.05 0.24 -9.60
N TYR A 72 -13.50 -0.58 -8.63
CA TYR A 72 -12.66 -1.56 -7.92
C TYR A 72 -12.46 -2.88 -8.67
N ARG A 73 -13.24 -3.16 -9.74
CA ARG A 73 -13.35 -4.48 -10.35
C ARG A 73 -12.81 -4.59 -11.75
N THR A 74 -12.16 -3.53 -12.25
CA THR A 74 -11.57 -3.50 -13.58
C THR A 74 -10.20 -2.86 -13.57
N THR A 75 -9.44 -3.04 -14.64
CA THR A 75 -8.14 -2.39 -14.84
C THR A 75 -8.31 -1.04 -15.53
N ASN A 76 -7.37 -0.12 -15.28
CA ASN A 76 -7.30 1.13 -16.00
C ASN A 76 -7.01 0.87 -17.49
N PRO A 77 -7.90 1.29 -18.41
CA PRO A 77 -7.72 1.06 -19.84
C PRO A 77 -6.44 1.72 -20.42
N GLU A 78 -5.89 2.71 -19.72
CA GLU A 78 -4.59 3.31 -20.07
C GLU A 78 -3.44 2.28 -19.94
N TYR A 79 -3.52 1.37 -18.97
CA TYR A 79 -2.47 0.38 -18.72
C TYR A 79 -2.65 -0.91 -19.53
N GLY A 80 -3.86 -1.16 -20.00
CA GLY A 80 -4.23 -2.36 -20.73
C GLY A 80 -5.52 -3.01 -20.22
N THR A 81 -5.87 -4.12 -20.84
CA THR A 81 -7.07 -4.91 -20.51
C THR A 81 -6.83 -5.78 -19.27
N MET A 82 -7.92 -6.35 -18.74
CA MET A 82 -7.86 -7.39 -17.71
C MET A 82 -7.05 -8.61 -18.15
N ASP A 83 -7.12 -8.98 -19.43
CA ASP A 83 -6.38 -10.13 -19.95
C ASP A 83 -4.88 -9.81 -20.11
N ASP A 84 -4.53 -8.57 -20.45
CA ASP A 84 -3.13 -8.12 -20.41
C ASP A 84 -2.57 -8.20 -18.99
N PHE A 85 -3.35 -7.78 -17.99
CA PHE A 85 -2.94 -7.87 -16.59
C PHE A 85 -2.77 -9.33 -16.13
N LYS A 86 -3.71 -10.23 -16.44
CA LYS A 86 -3.58 -11.66 -16.13
C LYS A 86 -2.35 -12.27 -16.79
N SER A 87 -2.10 -11.94 -18.06
CA SER A 87 -0.89 -12.39 -18.76
C SER A 87 0.40 -11.88 -18.09
N LEU A 88 0.41 -10.64 -17.60
CA LEU A 88 1.52 -10.10 -16.82
C LEU A 88 1.73 -10.90 -15.52
N VAL A 89 0.67 -11.20 -14.78
CA VAL A 89 0.75 -11.99 -13.53
C VAL A 89 1.30 -13.39 -13.81
N GLU A 90 0.85 -14.06 -14.87
CA GLU A 90 1.40 -15.37 -15.29
C GLU A 90 2.90 -15.30 -15.59
N LYS A 91 3.37 -14.24 -16.28
CA LYS A 91 4.79 -14.03 -16.55
C LYS A 91 5.60 -13.75 -15.28
N ILE A 92 5.03 -13.03 -14.31
CA ILE A 92 5.64 -12.81 -12.98
C ILE A 92 5.82 -14.15 -12.26
N HIS A 93 4.77 -14.98 -12.22
CA HIS A 93 4.82 -16.31 -11.63
C HIS A 93 5.83 -17.22 -12.33
N ALA A 94 5.91 -17.18 -13.67
CA ALA A 94 6.90 -17.96 -14.43
C ALA A 94 8.36 -17.62 -14.08
N LYS A 95 8.60 -16.41 -13.53
CA LYS A 95 9.92 -15.99 -13.03
C LYS A 95 10.12 -16.26 -11.53
N GLY A 96 9.20 -16.98 -10.89
CA GLY A 96 9.25 -17.29 -9.46
C GLY A 96 9.10 -16.08 -8.56
N MET A 97 8.37 -15.06 -9.00
CA MET A 97 7.96 -13.90 -8.19
C MET A 97 6.47 -13.97 -7.89
N LYS A 98 6.02 -13.25 -6.86
CA LYS A 98 4.63 -13.04 -6.52
C LYS A 98 4.16 -11.65 -6.95
N CYS A 99 2.85 -11.50 -7.12
CA CYS A 99 2.19 -10.26 -7.51
C CYS A 99 1.19 -9.83 -6.46
N ILE A 100 1.32 -8.63 -5.91
CA ILE A 100 0.29 -8.00 -5.08
C ILE A 100 -0.20 -6.70 -5.70
N ILE A 101 -1.44 -6.33 -5.47
CA ILE A 101 -2.03 -5.08 -5.96
C ILE A 101 -2.43 -4.17 -4.81
N ASP A 102 -2.46 -2.88 -5.09
CA ASP A 102 -2.99 -1.88 -4.17
C ASP A 102 -4.51 -1.86 -4.18
N VAL A 103 -5.13 -1.86 -3.01
CA VAL A 103 -6.57 -1.74 -2.83
C VAL A 103 -6.90 -0.53 -1.95
N VAL A 104 -7.66 0.41 -2.50
CA VAL A 104 -7.99 1.70 -1.87
C VAL A 104 -9.40 1.63 -1.31
N TYR A 105 -9.54 1.07 -0.10
CA TYR A 105 -10.85 0.75 0.47
C TYR A 105 -11.35 1.75 1.52
N ASN A 106 -10.58 2.80 1.82
CA ASN A 106 -11.06 3.89 2.66
C ASN A 106 -11.94 4.88 1.87
N HIS A 107 -11.71 5.06 0.57
CA HIS A 107 -12.33 6.12 -0.23
C HIS A 107 -12.40 5.76 -1.73
N THR A 108 -13.13 6.58 -2.49
CA THR A 108 -13.17 6.53 -3.96
C THR A 108 -13.08 7.94 -4.54
N SER A 109 -12.97 8.05 -5.86
CA SER A 109 -13.24 9.33 -6.54
C SER A 109 -14.72 9.72 -6.39
N PRO A 110 -15.04 11.04 -6.46
CA PRO A 110 -16.43 11.50 -6.35
C PRO A 110 -17.34 11.11 -7.53
N ASP A 111 -16.77 10.62 -8.62
CA ASP A 111 -17.46 10.10 -9.81
C ASP A 111 -17.26 8.58 -9.98
N SER A 112 -17.00 7.87 -8.88
CA SER A 112 -16.90 6.42 -8.90
C SER A 112 -18.22 5.76 -9.27
N ASN A 113 -18.17 4.59 -9.92
CA ASN A 113 -19.36 3.80 -10.21
C ASN A 113 -20.13 3.51 -8.91
N LEU A 114 -19.41 3.15 -7.85
CA LEU A 114 -19.98 2.87 -6.54
C LEU A 114 -20.75 4.07 -5.96
N SER A 115 -20.28 5.31 -6.16
CA SER A 115 -20.98 6.51 -5.66
C SER A 115 -22.32 6.77 -6.34
N VAL A 116 -22.51 6.23 -7.55
CA VAL A 116 -23.75 6.30 -8.32
C VAL A 116 -24.68 5.13 -7.99
N GLU A 117 -24.14 3.92 -7.91
CA GLU A 117 -24.89 2.69 -7.69
C GLU A 117 -25.31 2.51 -6.23
N HIS A 118 -24.46 2.92 -5.29
CA HIS A 118 -24.62 2.74 -3.85
C HIS A 118 -24.25 4.00 -3.05
N PRO A 119 -24.99 5.11 -3.23
CA PRO A 119 -24.69 6.36 -2.52
C PRO A 119 -24.82 6.24 -0.99
N GLU A 120 -25.51 5.23 -0.49
CA GLU A 120 -25.64 4.89 0.94
C GLU A 120 -24.36 4.29 1.55
N PHE A 121 -23.37 3.96 0.75
CA PHE A 121 -22.08 3.43 1.22
C PHE A 121 -21.08 4.53 1.60
N PHE A 122 -21.46 5.79 1.44
CA PHE A 122 -20.52 6.91 1.58
C PHE A 122 -20.80 7.77 2.80
N TYR A 123 -19.71 8.22 3.42
CA TYR A 123 -19.76 9.20 4.49
C TYR A 123 -20.38 10.51 4.01
N ARG A 124 -21.28 11.06 4.84
CA ARG A 124 -21.92 12.34 4.60
C ARG A 124 -21.57 13.35 5.69
N LYS A 125 -21.25 14.55 5.25
CA LYS A 125 -21.08 15.70 6.13
C LYS A 125 -22.43 16.12 6.73
N SER A 126 -22.40 17.02 7.70
CA SER A 126 -23.61 17.57 8.34
C SER A 126 -24.57 18.28 7.39
N ASP A 127 -24.07 18.75 6.23
CA ASP A 127 -24.86 19.37 5.16
C ASP A 127 -25.50 18.34 4.20
N GLY A 128 -25.28 17.05 4.44
CA GLY A 128 -25.79 15.94 3.63
C GLY A 128 -24.93 15.60 2.39
N ASN A 129 -23.91 16.39 2.09
CA ASN A 129 -23.02 16.13 0.97
C ASN A 129 -21.99 15.04 1.28
N PHE A 130 -21.51 14.36 0.26
CA PHE A 130 -20.35 13.49 0.39
C PHE A 130 -19.11 14.27 0.82
N GLY A 131 -18.22 13.62 1.56
CA GLY A 131 -16.98 14.23 2.02
C GLY A 131 -15.96 13.23 2.51
N ASN A 132 -14.91 13.75 3.10
CA ASN A 132 -13.89 12.97 3.79
C ASN A 132 -13.87 13.34 5.28
N LYS A 133 -13.39 12.40 6.10
CA LYS A 133 -13.28 12.55 7.56
C LYS A 133 -11.98 13.21 7.95
N VAL A 134 -10.95 13.06 7.11
CA VAL A 134 -9.57 13.46 7.41
C VAL A 134 -9.00 14.26 6.25
N GLY A 135 -8.39 15.42 6.56
CA GLY A 135 -7.58 16.20 5.64
C GLY A 135 -8.29 16.87 4.48
N ASP A 136 -7.50 17.49 3.60
CA ASP A 136 -7.94 18.21 2.41
C ASP A 136 -7.85 17.35 1.14
N TRP A 137 -8.36 16.14 1.19
CA TRP A 137 -8.37 15.23 0.04
C TRP A 137 -9.57 15.52 -0.85
N SER A 138 -9.50 16.63 -1.60
CA SER A 138 -10.62 17.16 -2.38
C SER A 138 -11.02 16.32 -3.59
N ASP A 139 -10.16 15.41 -4.00
CA ASP A 139 -10.34 14.50 -5.13
C ASP A 139 -10.95 13.14 -4.76
N ILE A 140 -11.28 12.96 -3.47
CA ILE A 140 -11.87 11.70 -2.98
C ILE A 140 -13.07 11.93 -2.07
N ILE A 141 -13.87 10.89 -1.87
CA ILE A 141 -14.95 10.79 -0.89
C ILE A 141 -14.82 9.49 -0.10
N ASP A 142 -15.00 9.57 1.24
CA ASP A 142 -14.82 8.44 2.13
C ASP A 142 -16.00 7.47 2.11
N LEU A 143 -15.68 6.19 2.29
CA LEU A 143 -16.64 5.14 2.53
C LEU A 143 -17.12 5.11 3.99
N ASP A 144 -18.35 4.65 4.22
CA ASP A 144 -18.94 4.52 5.54
C ASP A 144 -19.06 3.06 5.96
N TYR A 145 -18.09 2.59 6.71
CA TYR A 145 -18.03 1.21 7.23
C TYR A 145 -19.04 0.92 8.34
N SER A 146 -19.89 1.85 8.74
CA SER A 146 -21.08 1.55 9.56
C SER A 146 -22.10 0.74 8.76
N ASN A 147 -22.13 0.88 7.42
CA ASN A 147 -22.98 0.10 6.53
C ASN A 147 -22.31 -1.27 6.23
N LYS A 148 -22.98 -2.36 6.64
CA LYS A 148 -22.46 -3.73 6.46
C LYS A 148 -22.60 -4.27 5.05
N GLU A 149 -23.48 -3.72 4.22
CA GLU A 149 -23.60 -4.09 2.80
C GLU A 149 -22.36 -3.65 2.01
N LEU A 150 -21.74 -2.51 2.37
CA LEU A 150 -20.44 -2.12 1.86
C LEU A 150 -19.38 -3.19 2.11
N TRP A 151 -19.39 -3.83 3.31
CA TRP A 151 -18.42 -4.86 3.62
C TRP A 151 -18.50 -6.03 2.64
N GLN A 152 -19.70 -6.50 2.35
CA GLN A 152 -19.89 -7.60 1.40
C GLN A 152 -19.42 -7.22 -0.01
N TYR A 153 -19.76 -6.00 -0.48
CA TYR A 153 -19.31 -5.52 -1.78
C TYR A 153 -17.78 -5.52 -1.91
N GLN A 154 -17.08 -5.02 -0.88
CA GLN A 154 -15.62 -4.96 -0.87
C GLN A 154 -14.98 -6.34 -0.74
N ILE A 155 -15.54 -7.21 0.09
CA ILE A 155 -15.08 -8.61 0.22
C ILE A 155 -15.22 -9.35 -1.10
N ASP A 156 -16.34 -9.20 -1.81
CA ASP A 156 -16.53 -9.83 -3.12
C ASP A 156 -15.50 -9.34 -4.15
N SER A 157 -15.13 -8.07 -4.07
CA SER A 157 -14.07 -7.49 -4.92
C SER A 157 -12.69 -8.11 -4.60
N LEU A 158 -12.35 -8.28 -3.31
CA LEU A 158 -11.11 -8.94 -2.88
C LEU A 158 -11.08 -10.41 -3.31
N VAL A 159 -12.18 -11.14 -3.13
CA VAL A 159 -12.29 -12.55 -3.55
C VAL A 159 -12.14 -12.69 -5.07
N MET A 160 -12.65 -11.74 -5.85
CA MET A 160 -12.45 -11.71 -7.31
C MET A 160 -10.96 -11.57 -7.65
N TRP A 161 -10.28 -10.57 -7.06
CA TRP A 161 -8.86 -10.32 -7.33
C TRP A 161 -7.93 -11.39 -6.78
N ALA A 162 -8.25 -11.99 -5.63
CA ALA A 162 -7.46 -13.06 -5.01
C ALA A 162 -7.35 -14.33 -5.87
N LYS A 163 -8.19 -14.48 -6.89
CA LYS A 163 -8.09 -15.56 -7.91
C LYS A 163 -7.05 -15.25 -8.98
N ILE A 164 -6.52 -14.03 -9.03
CA ILE A 164 -5.61 -13.54 -10.06
C ILE A 164 -4.24 -13.21 -9.45
N VAL A 165 -4.21 -12.58 -8.26
CA VAL A 165 -2.99 -12.09 -7.61
C VAL A 165 -2.70 -12.83 -6.31
N ASP A 166 -1.45 -12.70 -5.81
CA ASP A 166 -0.99 -13.37 -4.58
C ASP A 166 -1.26 -12.58 -3.32
N GLY A 167 -1.76 -11.35 -3.41
CA GLY A 167 -2.03 -10.56 -2.22
C GLY A 167 -2.42 -9.11 -2.48
N PHE A 168 -2.54 -8.38 -1.38
CA PHE A 168 -3.01 -6.99 -1.37
C PHE A 168 -2.12 -6.10 -0.52
N ARG A 169 -1.80 -4.91 -1.03
CA ARG A 169 -1.41 -3.76 -0.22
C ARG A 169 -2.65 -2.93 0.01
N CYS A 170 -3.02 -2.73 1.25
CA CYS A 170 -4.24 -2.03 1.62
C CYS A 170 -3.92 -0.59 2.01
N ASP A 171 -4.38 0.34 1.16
CA ASP A 171 -4.19 1.77 1.31
C ASP A 171 -4.86 2.29 2.58
N VAL A 172 -4.15 3.13 3.33
CA VAL A 172 -4.57 3.70 4.63
C VAL A 172 -5.39 2.74 5.49
N ALA A 173 -4.91 1.50 5.59
CA ALA A 173 -5.62 0.39 6.25
C ALA A 173 -6.06 0.71 7.67
N SER A 174 -5.36 1.61 8.34
CA SER A 174 -5.68 2.09 9.70
C SER A 174 -7.07 2.74 9.81
N PHE A 175 -7.61 3.33 8.73
CA PHE A 175 -8.92 4.00 8.74
C PHE A 175 -10.09 3.07 8.41
N VAL A 176 -9.81 1.85 8.00
CA VAL A 176 -10.82 0.81 7.75
C VAL A 176 -10.88 -0.11 8.97
N PRO A 177 -12.09 -0.49 9.47
CA PRO A 177 -12.19 -1.31 10.68
C PRO A 177 -11.42 -2.62 10.59
N VAL A 178 -10.62 -2.94 11.61
CA VAL A 178 -9.86 -4.21 11.68
C VAL A 178 -10.77 -5.43 11.53
N GLU A 179 -11.97 -5.36 12.07
CA GLU A 179 -12.95 -6.44 11.95
C GLU A 179 -13.40 -6.69 10.50
N PHE A 180 -13.45 -5.63 9.67
CA PHE A 180 -13.66 -5.79 8.23
C PHE A 180 -12.49 -6.58 7.60
N TRP A 181 -11.25 -6.19 7.89
CA TRP A 181 -10.07 -6.87 7.35
C TRP A 181 -10.00 -8.34 7.75
N LYS A 182 -10.37 -8.66 8.99
CA LYS A 182 -10.44 -10.05 9.47
C LYS A 182 -11.46 -10.87 8.69
N GLN A 183 -12.66 -10.35 8.45
CA GLN A 183 -13.70 -11.01 7.66
C GLN A 183 -13.29 -11.13 6.19
N ALA A 184 -12.69 -10.08 5.63
CA ALA A 184 -12.16 -10.11 4.27
C ALA A 184 -11.09 -11.19 4.11
N ARG A 185 -10.13 -11.26 5.03
CA ARG A 185 -9.08 -12.29 5.04
C ARG A 185 -9.66 -13.69 5.14
N GLU A 186 -10.65 -13.92 5.99
CA GLU A 186 -11.33 -15.21 6.10
C GLU A 186 -12.02 -15.61 4.79
N ALA A 187 -12.70 -14.67 4.13
CA ALA A 187 -13.36 -14.94 2.86
C ALA A 187 -12.35 -15.24 1.73
N VAL A 188 -11.28 -14.44 1.65
CA VAL A 188 -10.21 -14.61 0.66
C VAL A 188 -9.46 -15.93 0.86
N SER A 189 -9.21 -16.36 2.10
CA SER A 189 -8.50 -17.60 2.37
C SER A 189 -9.19 -18.87 1.84
N LYS A 190 -10.48 -18.80 1.53
CA LYS A 190 -11.24 -19.90 0.91
C LYS A 190 -10.88 -20.09 -0.58
N VAL A 191 -10.35 -19.07 -1.25
CA VAL A 191 -9.96 -19.11 -2.66
C VAL A 191 -8.45 -18.98 -2.85
N ASN A 192 -7.75 -18.32 -1.94
CA ASN A 192 -6.31 -18.16 -1.92
C ASN A 192 -5.80 -18.18 -0.46
N PRO A 193 -5.50 -19.36 0.09
CA PRO A 193 -5.08 -19.51 1.49
C PRO A 193 -3.71 -18.86 1.77
N ASP A 194 -2.87 -18.71 0.75
CA ASP A 194 -1.52 -18.13 0.85
C ASP A 194 -1.48 -16.63 0.49
N CYS A 195 -2.65 -15.98 0.47
CA CYS A 195 -2.77 -14.56 0.14
C CYS A 195 -2.00 -13.69 1.14
N ILE A 196 -1.12 -12.82 0.62
CA ILE A 196 -0.29 -11.90 1.40
C ILE A 196 -1.08 -10.62 1.68
N TRP A 197 -1.03 -10.15 2.94
CA TRP A 197 -1.71 -8.93 3.37
C TRP A 197 -0.71 -7.92 3.92
N LEU A 198 -0.51 -6.83 3.18
CA LEU A 198 0.33 -5.69 3.56
C LEU A 198 -0.54 -4.48 3.89
N ALA A 199 -0.46 -3.99 5.12
CA ALA A 199 -1.15 -2.78 5.52
C ALA A 199 -0.26 -1.54 5.33
N GLU A 200 -0.82 -0.50 4.73
CA GLU A 200 -0.31 0.83 5.01
C GLU A 200 -0.86 1.28 6.35
N SER A 201 -0.01 1.28 7.36
CA SER A 201 -0.28 1.93 8.64
C SER A 201 -0.01 3.44 8.53
N VAL A 202 -0.44 4.20 9.53
CA VAL A 202 -0.22 5.64 9.58
C VAL A 202 0.83 5.99 10.63
N HIS A 203 1.50 7.12 10.45
CA HIS A 203 2.45 7.64 11.45
C HIS A 203 1.81 7.73 12.84
N SER A 204 2.58 7.41 13.88
CA SER A 204 2.09 7.41 15.26
C SER A 204 1.49 8.75 15.68
N SER A 205 2.08 9.87 15.26
CA SER A 205 1.56 11.22 15.51
C SER A 205 0.19 11.44 14.88
N PHE A 206 -0.01 10.95 13.66
CA PHE A 206 -1.29 11.06 12.94
C PHE A 206 -2.36 10.14 13.52
N ASN A 207 -1.98 8.94 13.99
CA ASN A 207 -2.88 8.04 14.70
C ASN A 207 -3.43 8.71 15.98
N VAL A 208 -2.53 9.29 16.80
CA VAL A 208 -2.91 10.03 18.02
C VAL A 208 -3.82 11.22 17.71
N PHE A 209 -3.49 12.01 16.67
CA PHE A 209 -4.33 13.14 16.23
C PHE A 209 -5.73 12.67 15.83
N SER A 210 -5.84 11.64 15.00
CA SER A 210 -7.12 11.11 14.50
C SER A 210 -8.00 10.62 15.66
N ARG A 211 -7.44 9.84 16.60
CA ARG A 211 -8.16 9.36 17.79
C ARG A 211 -8.66 10.51 18.66
N LYS A 212 -7.83 11.53 18.90
CA LYS A 212 -8.22 12.72 19.65
C LYS A 212 -9.34 13.53 18.95
N SER A 213 -9.41 13.46 17.63
CA SER A 213 -10.46 14.09 16.82
C SER A 213 -11.73 13.23 16.70
N GLY A 214 -11.80 12.09 17.39
CA GLY A 214 -12.94 11.17 17.33
C GLY A 214 -13.04 10.38 16.03
N ILE A 215 -11.95 10.31 15.24
CA ILE A 215 -11.89 9.55 14.01
C ILE A 215 -11.34 8.17 14.32
N TYR A 216 -12.04 7.12 13.84
CA TYR A 216 -11.54 5.75 13.96
C TYR A 216 -10.20 5.61 13.26
N THR A 217 -9.23 5.05 13.95
CA THR A 217 -7.97 4.62 13.38
C THR A 217 -7.37 3.49 14.21
N ALA A 218 -6.98 2.39 13.56
CA ALA A 218 -6.29 1.28 14.16
C ALA A 218 -4.81 1.60 14.34
N SER A 219 -4.23 1.16 15.45
CA SER A 219 -2.78 1.12 15.64
C SER A 219 -2.18 -0.08 14.90
N ASP A 220 -0.86 -0.06 14.71
CA ASP A 220 -0.12 -1.16 14.10
C ASP A 220 -0.33 -2.47 14.88
N TYR A 221 -0.36 -2.42 16.22
CA TYR A 221 -0.66 -3.60 17.04
C TYR A 221 -2.03 -4.21 16.72
N GLU A 222 -3.05 -3.37 16.50
CA GLU A 222 -4.41 -3.83 16.15
C GLU A 222 -4.47 -4.36 14.71
N LEU A 223 -3.72 -3.76 13.79
CA LEU A 223 -3.66 -4.19 12.38
C LEU A 223 -3.03 -5.59 12.25
N PHE A 224 -2.05 -5.95 13.09
CA PHE A 224 -1.50 -7.31 13.11
C PHE A 224 -2.51 -8.41 13.45
N ASP A 225 -3.72 -8.08 13.88
CA ASP A 225 -4.81 -9.06 13.97
C ASP A 225 -5.32 -9.52 12.60
N ALA A 226 -5.08 -8.75 11.54
CA ALA A 226 -5.57 -9.03 10.20
C ALA A 226 -4.46 -9.11 9.13
N PHE A 227 -3.32 -8.46 9.33
CA PHE A 227 -2.27 -8.30 8.33
C PHE A 227 -1.03 -9.16 8.64
N ASP A 228 -0.28 -9.51 7.61
CA ASP A 228 1.00 -10.23 7.72
C ASP A 228 2.16 -9.24 7.84
N MET A 229 2.07 -8.14 7.10
CA MET A 229 3.09 -7.11 7.00
C MET A 229 2.46 -5.73 7.15
N GLU A 230 3.25 -4.79 7.63
CA GLU A 230 2.88 -3.38 7.76
C GLU A 230 4.05 -2.47 7.40
N TYR A 231 3.74 -1.24 7.03
CA TYR A 231 4.76 -0.19 6.92
C TYR A 231 5.42 0.08 8.28
N ASP A 232 6.68 0.51 8.28
CA ASP A 232 7.40 0.94 9.51
C ASP A 232 7.17 2.41 9.86
N TYR A 233 5.98 2.93 9.57
CA TYR A 233 5.63 4.32 9.81
C TYR A 233 5.53 4.68 11.30
N ASP A 234 5.41 3.71 12.18
CA ASP A 234 5.48 3.89 13.63
C ASP A 234 6.83 4.46 14.10
N ILE A 235 7.94 4.15 13.40
CA ILE A 235 9.28 4.65 13.73
C ILE A 235 9.86 5.58 12.65
N ARG A 236 9.17 5.79 11.53
CA ARG A 236 9.64 6.57 10.38
C ARG A 236 10.01 8.01 10.76
N GLU A 237 9.22 8.67 11.60
CA GLU A 237 9.52 10.03 12.06
C GLU A 237 10.87 10.13 12.80
N VAL A 238 11.27 9.07 13.49
CA VAL A 238 12.60 9.02 14.16
C VAL A 238 13.71 8.83 13.14
N PHE A 239 13.49 8.00 12.11
CA PHE A 239 14.44 7.83 11.01
C PHE A 239 14.65 9.15 10.23
N ASP A 240 13.58 9.86 9.91
CA ASP A 240 13.66 11.14 9.22
C ASP A 240 14.42 12.21 10.04
N LYS A 241 14.23 12.23 11.36
CA LYS A 241 15.01 13.07 12.28
C LYS A 241 16.48 12.67 12.30
N TYR A 242 16.77 11.37 12.25
CA TYR A 242 18.15 10.89 12.18
C TYR A 242 18.83 11.34 10.87
N LEU A 243 18.16 11.20 9.73
CA LEU A 243 18.68 11.67 8.43
C LEU A 243 18.96 13.18 8.40
N LYS A 244 18.19 13.96 9.17
CA LYS A 244 18.38 15.42 9.33
C LYS A 244 19.44 15.79 10.39
N GLY A 245 20.01 14.82 11.09
CA GLY A 245 20.95 15.06 12.19
C GLY A 245 20.30 15.60 13.48
N GLU A 246 18.99 15.48 13.62
CA GLU A 246 18.23 15.95 14.77
C GLU A 246 18.15 14.93 15.91
N THR A 247 18.52 13.67 15.65
CA THR A 247 18.63 12.60 16.65
C THR A 247 19.77 11.65 16.34
N SER A 248 20.13 10.80 17.31
CA SER A 248 21.23 9.84 17.16
C SER A 248 20.78 8.54 16.49
N LEU A 249 21.74 7.83 15.87
CA LEU A 249 21.52 6.48 15.39
C LEU A 249 21.07 5.52 16.50
N SER A 250 21.66 5.64 17.70
CA SER A 250 21.28 4.80 18.85
C SER A 250 19.81 4.96 19.21
N HIS A 251 19.29 6.19 19.20
CA HIS A 251 17.86 6.41 19.45
C HIS A 251 16.97 5.77 18.38
N TYR A 252 17.37 5.83 17.11
CA TYR A 252 16.63 5.12 16.05
C TYR A 252 16.69 3.60 16.25
N LEU A 253 17.86 3.06 16.63
CA LEU A 253 18.01 1.62 16.91
C LEU A 253 17.20 1.15 18.14
N ASP A 254 17.04 2.01 19.14
CA ASP A 254 16.18 1.69 20.29
C ASP A 254 14.72 1.47 19.91
N MET A 255 14.25 2.07 18.80
CA MET A 255 12.89 1.86 18.29
C MET A 255 12.68 0.42 17.80
N PHE A 256 13.70 -0.26 17.30
CA PHE A 256 13.60 -1.67 16.94
C PHE A 256 13.40 -2.56 18.19
N ASN A 257 14.11 -2.28 19.27
CA ASN A 257 13.90 -2.98 20.54
C ASN A 257 12.47 -2.75 21.05
N TYR A 258 11.93 -1.54 20.84
CA TYR A 258 10.55 -1.24 21.19
C TYR A 258 9.55 -2.05 20.34
N GLN A 259 9.78 -2.15 19.04
CA GLN A 259 8.94 -2.99 18.15
C GLN A 259 8.96 -4.46 18.59
N GLU A 260 10.15 -5.02 18.95
CA GLU A 260 10.26 -6.38 19.48
C GLU A 260 9.43 -6.60 20.76
N ALA A 261 9.26 -5.56 21.57
CA ALA A 261 8.55 -5.67 22.85
C ALA A 261 7.02 -5.58 22.70
N ILE A 262 6.53 -4.84 21.68
CA ILE A 262 5.09 -4.53 21.58
C ILE A 262 4.34 -5.34 20.53
N TYR A 263 5.04 -5.83 19.48
CA TYR A 263 4.40 -6.56 18.39
C TYR A 263 4.41 -8.09 18.61
N PRO A 264 3.54 -8.83 17.90
CA PRO A 264 3.59 -10.29 17.91
C PRO A 264 4.95 -10.84 17.49
N GLU A 265 5.36 -12.00 17.98
CA GLU A 265 6.68 -12.60 17.77
C GLU A 265 7.06 -12.68 16.27
N ASN A 266 6.11 -12.97 15.40
CA ASN A 266 6.32 -13.12 13.96
C ASN A 266 5.86 -11.89 13.13
N TYR A 267 5.77 -10.70 13.74
CA TYR A 267 5.46 -9.47 13.03
C TYR A 267 6.46 -9.20 11.89
N ASP A 268 5.98 -8.62 10.81
CA ASP A 268 6.83 -8.16 9.70
C ASP A 268 6.57 -6.68 9.41
N LYS A 269 7.62 -5.88 9.49
CA LYS A 269 7.59 -4.48 9.06
C LYS A 269 8.27 -4.36 7.71
N MET A 270 7.52 -3.86 6.72
CA MET A 270 8.08 -3.51 5.42
C MET A 270 8.91 -2.23 5.55
N ARG A 271 10.20 -2.34 5.37
CA ARG A 271 11.16 -1.26 5.54
C ARG A 271 11.60 -0.68 4.21
N CYS A 272 11.73 0.63 4.15
CA CYS A 272 12.20 1.33 2.97
C CYS A 272 13.04 2.57 3.31
N LEU A 273 13.99 2.90 2.47
CA LEU A 273 14.64 4.20 2.51
C LEU A 273 13.73 5.30 1.95
N GLU A 274 12.96 4.94 0.93
CA GLU A 274 12.04 5.81 0.21
C GLU A 274 10.84 5.02 -0.33
N ASN A 275 9.71 5.68 -0.53
CA ASN A 275 8.56 5.15 -1.24
C ASN A 275 7.87 6.29 -2.03
N HIS A 276 6.71 6.03 -2.63
CA HIS A 276 5.99 7.00 -3.45
C HIS A 276 5.41 8.20 -2.66
N ASP A 277 5.34 8.12 -1.32
CA ASP A 277 4.85 9.17 -0.42
C ASP A 277 5.97 9.92 0.29
N GLN A 278 7.22 9.47 0.13
CA GLN A 278 8.37 10.03 0.82
C GLN A 278 9.35 10.66 -0.17
N PRO A 279 10.10 11.69 0.27
CA PRO A 279 11.21 12.21 -0.54
C PRO A 279 12.19 11.10 -0.89
N ARG A 280 12.80 11.20 -2.09
CA ARG A 280 13.88 10.30 -2.49
C ARG A 280 15.01 10.37 -1.47
N ILE A 281 15.62 9.23 -1.13
CA ILE A 281 16.73 9.19 -0.15
C ILE A 281 17.88 10.09 -0.55
N CYS A 282 18.15 10.26 -1.86
CA CYS A 282 19.15 11.19 -2.38
C CYS A 282 18.84 12.67 -2.08
N HIS A 283 17.64 13.00 -1.59
CA HIS A 283 17.36 14.33 -1.05
C HIS A 283 18.17 14.59 0.24
N TYR A 284 18.32 13.58 1.09
CA TYR A 284 19.04 13.66 2.36
C TYR A 284 20.49 13.20 2.25
N VAL A 285 20.73 12.11 1.54
CA VAL A 285 22.04 11.45 1.43
C VAL A 285 22.65 11.78 0.07
N LYS A 286 23.74 12.54 0.07
CA LYS A 286 24.39 13.06 -1.15
C LYS A 286 25.58 12.22 -1.60
N GLU A 287 26.29 11.63 -0.65
CA GLU A 287 27.47 10.81 -0.96
C GLU A 287 27.07 9.38 -1.34
N LYS A 288 27.67 8.89 -2.41
CA LYS A 288 27.37 7.53 -2.92
C LYS A 288 27.70 6.45 -1.88
N SER A 289 28.82 6.60 -1.17
CA SER A 289 29.23 5.67 -0.10
C SER A 289 28.20 5.57 1.01
N ASP A 290 27.61 6.71 1.39
CA ASP A 290 26.59 6.74 2.44
C ASP A 290 25.27 6.10 1.95
N LEU A 291 24.90 6.34 0.69
CA LEU A 291 23.74 5.68 0.08
C LEU A 291 23.93 4.16 0.04
N GLU A 292 25.13 3.69 -0.32
CA GLU A 292 25.46 2.25 -0.31
C GLU A 292 25.36 1.69 1.11
N ASN A 293 25.85 2.41 2.12
CA ASN A 293 25.77 2.01 3.52
C ASN A 293 24.32 1.94 4.03
N TYR A 294 23.49 2.95 3.73
CA TYR A 294 22.07 2.92 4.11
C TYR A 294 21.32 1.80 3.39
N THR A 295 21.63 1.56 2.12
CA THR A 295 21.02 0.45 1.38
C THR A 295 21.40 -0.90 1.99
N ALA A 296 22.69 -1.13 2.26
CA ALA A 296 23.15 -2.34 2.94
C ALA A 296 22.50 -2.51 4.32
N PHE A 297 22.46 -1.43 5.10
CA PHE A 297 21.83 -1.43 6.43
C PHE A 297 20.35 -1.85 6.34
N LEU A 298 19.60 -1.32 5.38
CA LEU A 298 18.18 -1.66 5.18
C LEU A 298 17.98 -3.19 5.04
N TYR A 299 18.82 -3.85 4.24
CA TYR A 299 18.72 -5.30 4.00
C TYR A 299 19.13 -6.16 5.21
N PHE A 300 19.84 -5.60 6.18
CA PHE A 300 20.20 -6.29 7.42
C PHE A 300 19.17 -6.12 8.53
N LEU A 301 18.21 -5.22 8.37
CA LEU A 301 17.14 -5.04 9.36
C LEU A 301 16.13 -6.19 9.29
N LYS A 302 15.55 -6.54 10.44
CA LYS A 302 14.44 -7.48 10.51
C LYS A 302 13.22 -6.90 9.79
N GLY A 303 12.67 -7.62 8.85
CA GLY A 303 11.49 -7.25 8.08
C GLY A 303 11.68 -7.46 6.58
N SER A 304 10.62 -7.25 5.82
CA SER A 304 10.67 -7.20 4.36
C SER A 304 11.25 -5.86 3.88
N THR A 305 11.81 -5.85 2.67
CA THR A 305 12.46 -4.66 2.10
C THR A 305 11.70 -4.18 0.88
N LEU A 306 11.37 -2.88 0.84
CA LEU A 306 10.78 -2.24 -0.32
C LEU A 306 11.82 -1.50 -1.15
N ILE A 307 11.79 -1.74 -2.46
CA ILE A 307 12.48 -0.96 -3.49
C ILE A 307 11.42 -0.24 -4.32
N LEU A 308 11.54 1.08 -4.41
CA LEU A 308 10.71 1.88 -5.31
C LEU A 308 11.23 1.73 -6.73
N SER A 309 10.35 1.45 -7.70
CA SER A 309 10.73 1.37 -9.11
C SER A 309 11.40 2.65 -9.57
N LEU A 310 12.26 2.53 -10.59
CA LEU A 310 12.78 3.71 -11.29
C LEU A 310 11.59 4.41 -11.93
N ILE A 311 11.03 5.35 -11.22
CA ILE A 311 10.25 6.40 -11.84
C ILE A 311 11.24 7.10 -12.77
N HIS A 312 11.00 7.07 -14.05
CA HIS A 312 11.76 7.92 -14.97
C HIS A 312 11.57 9.35 -14.49
N ILE A 313 12.59 9.85 -13.79
CA ILE A 313 12.63 11.19 -13.24
C ILE A 313 12.89 12.12 -14.40
N SER A 314 11.84 12.48 -15.10
CA SER A 314 11.90 13.61 -16.01
C SER A 314 11.08 14.80 -15.55
N GLU A 315 10.35 14.64 -14.41
CA GLU A 315 9.62 15.78 -13.85
C GLU A 315 9.73 15.81 -12.32
N PRO A 316 10.16 16.95 -11.73
CA PRO A 316 9.99 17.17 -10.30
C PRO A 316 8.50 17.27 -9.99
N THR A 317 8.01 16.44 -9.08
CA THR A 317 6.69 16.59 -8.47
C THR A 317 6.65 17.81 -7.59
#